data_fa96026ecf6d001548d21c2ab71d2f77
#
_entry.id   fa96026ecf6d001548d21c2ab71d2f77
#
_cell.length_a   1.000
_cell.length_b   1.000
_cell.length_c   1.000
_cell.angle_alpha   90.00
_cell.angle_beta   90.00
_cell.angle_gamma   90.00
#
_symmetry.space_group_name_H-M   'P 1'
#
loop_
_entity.id
_entity.type
_entity.pdbx_description
1 polymer ?
#
loop_
_entity_poly.entity_id
_entity_poly.type
_entity_poly.pdbx_seq_one_letter_code
_entity_poly.pdbx_strand_id
1 'polypeptide(L)'
;MKQLFLVSFFLSPFFLFSQSITSGPVVGGLTSETARIYIRTDVPTDFDIELDTLPDFSTSFTVSDSTRSNQFSTVIARVEGLQPLKEYYYRYLINGQPQDSVYSFTSFPEEGNEGHYKIAVGSCNYFENFPLFGHIRAFDPMLFIHLGDWRYAPSTYGWDYNLYPDRIADAFSFRYDDANMSGYILNGMAIDYVYDDAYCHNGNQGATYPQTNILYPNTDSTIYQLTTIEFDEGVIPGAIKGYFDHFPGYEAVDTSIGIHHSFKLGNIEFFMLDLRNSATPQNDPFVYDSETNTYTFEPAPDHSLMSEGQRNWLLNGLQNSTADWKIIGSSVMFNKRFVQFREIALSISAIVPALIDYASSLSYLWNAYPADQEALLDFVDDNNIKDVIVISGDSHSSMVDDGTNAGFPELSASGLTSEDEGYLNHSLDSVIDLLGYTYGTIDSLWNGGGNGVDNENFSDSYGTMEFVGKDHVRLCAMDELGQEMGCILVYHSSNPLGIRSEIQSSRERLFVAFPNPTKDELRIDFKNDYQPTRKATLQLNSMDGKLTQEWANHQIQNRMSISLNGLAIGNYTLTFTDDGTTDTRKIVVSD
;
A
#
# COMPACT_ATOMS: atom_id res chain seq x y z
N MET A 1 24.57 73.92 -37.65
CA MET A 1 24.81 72.58 -37.12
C MET A 1 23.66 72.19 -36.15
N LYS A 2 22.74 71.37 -36.63
CA LYS A 2 21.64 70.86 -35.81
C LYS A 2 22.06 69.47 -35.31
N GLN A 3 22.27 69.33 -33.99
CA GLN A 3 22.52 68.04 -33.36
C GLN A 3 21.20 67.26 -33.20
N LEU A 4 21.15 66.08 -33.82
CA LEU A 4 20.06 65.13 -33.71
C LEU A 4 20.38 64.24 -32.50
N PHE A 5 19.58 64.32 -31.42
CA PHE A 5 19.63 63.36 -30.30
C PHE A 5 18.84 62.11 -30.68
N LEU A 6 19.56 60.99 -30.85
CA LEU A 6 18.95 59.66 -31.04
C LEU A 6 18.68 59.09 -29.64
N VAL A 7 17.37 58.98 -29.27
CA VAL A 7 16.96 58.29 -28.06
C VAL A 7 16.77 56.83 -28.42
N SER A 8 17.70 55.96 -28.05
CA SER A 8 17.57 54.52 -28.15
C SER A 8 16.67 54.01 -27.04
N PHE A 9 15.46 53.60 -27.39
CA PHE A 9 14.59 52.83 -26.51
C PHE A 9 15.17 51.38 -26.41
N PHE A 10 15.79 51.04 -25.30
CA PHE A 10 16.06 49.65 -24.96
C PHE A 10 14.73 48.98 -24.58
N LEU A 11 14.14 48.23 -25.50
CA LEU A 11 13.13 47.24 -25.21
C LEU A 11 13.87 46.03 -24.56
N SER A 12 13.95 46.01 -23.23
CA SER A 12 14.26 44.79 -22.53
C SER A 12 13.11 43.78 -22.79
N PRO A 13 13.38 42.58 -23.31
CA PRO A 13 12.37 41.55 -23.36
C PRO A 13 11.98 41.19 -21.92
N PHE A 14 10.80 41.57 -21.49
CA PHE A 14 10.18 40.98 -20.32
C PHE A 14 9.91 39.52 -20.69
N PHE A 15 10.76 38.62 -20.24
CA PHE A 15 10.38 37.21 -20.18
C PHE A 15 9.28 37.13 -19.12
N LEU A 16 8.05 37.06 -19.56
CA LEU A 16 6.94 36.62 -18.77
C LEU A 16 7.20 35.11 -18.51
N PHE A 17 7.78 34.79 -17.40
CA PHE A 17 7.76 33.42 -16.90
C PHE A 17 6.27 33.10 -16.67
N SER A 18 5.72 32.21 -17.49
CA SER A 18 4.39 31.67 -17.25
C SER A 18 4.47 30.87 -15.95
N GLN A 19 3.72 31.28 -14.94
CA GLN A 19 3.53 30.50 -13.73
C GLN A 19 2.85 29.20 -14.11
N SER A 20 3.37 28.08 -13.62
CA SER A 20 2.89 26.74 -14.00
C SER A 20 2.81 25.80 -12.80
N ILE A 21 1.86 24.87 -12.88
CA ILE A 21 1.77 23.76 -11.94
C ILE A 21 2.89 22.79 -12.27
N THR A 22 3.67 22.40 -11.29
CA THR A 22 4.82 21.50 -11.44
C THR A 22 4.58 20.12 -10.82
N SER A 23 3.62 20.00 -9.87
CA SER A 23 3.28 18.72 -9.24
C SER A 23 1.85 18.73 -8.69
N GLY A 24 1.20 17.58 -8.74
CA GLY A 24 -0.21 17.41 -8.40
C GLY A 24 -1.14 17.65 -9.59
N PRO A 25 -2.46 17.79 -9.36
CA PRO A 25 -3.12 17.83 -8.05
C PRO A 25 -3.25 16.46 -7.39
N VAL A 26 -3.39 16.48 -6.07
CA VAL A 26 -3.73 15.30 -5.26
C VAL A 26 -4.92 15.65 -4.38
N VAL A 27 -5.96 14.84 -4.42
CA VAL A 27 -7.18 15.01 -3.61
C VAL A 27 -7.13 14.05 -2.43
N GLY A 28 -7.26 14.58 -1.22
CA GLY A 28 -7.35 13.80 0.01
C GLY A 28 -8.21 14.52 1.04
N GLY A 29 -8.23 14.03 2.29
CA GLY A 29 -9.06 14.60 3.35
C GLY A 29 -10.52 14.81 2.93
N LEU A 30 -11.02 13.90 2.07
CA LEU A 30 -12.34 14.02 1.45
C LEU A 30 -13.44 13.62 2.42
N THR A 31 -14.50 14.40 2.45
CA THR A 31 -15.74 14.12 3.18
C THR A 31 -16.95 14.29 2.25
N SER A 32 -18.14 14.23 2.82
CA SER A 32 -19.38 14.58 2.09
C SER A 32 -19.46 16.07 1.72
N GLU A 33 -18.73 16.95 2.43
CA GLU A 33 -18.87 18.41 2.33
C GLU A 33 -17.58 19.14 2.04
N THR A 34 -16.41 18.48 2.19
CA THR A 34 -15.10 19.11 2.08
C THR A 34 -14.09 18.21 1.33
N ALA A 35 -13.08 18.85 0.74
CA ALA A 35 -11.92 18.20 0.17
C ALA A 35 -10.65 19.00 0.46
N ARG A 36 -9.49 18.36 0.43
CA ARG A 36 -8.18 18.99 0.50
C ARG A 36 -7.43 18.67 -0.77
N ILE A 37 -6.87 19.68 -1.43
CA ILE A 37 -6.23 19.52 -2.73
C ILE A 37 -4.82 20.08 -2.65
N TYR A 38 -3.82 19.20 -2.82
CA TYR A 38 -2.41 19.59 -2.91
C TYR A 38 -2.05 20.06 -4.30
N ILE A 39 -1.21 21.09 -4.37
CA ILE A 39 -0.62 21.62 -5.59
C ILE A 39 0.79 22.18 -5.31
N ARG A 40 1.71 22.02 -6.27
CA ARG A 40 3.01 22.71 -6.33
C ARG A 40 3.13 23.50 -7.61
N THR A 41 3.71 24.69 -7.52
CA THR A 41 3.99 25.57 -8.67
C THR A 41 5.49 25.84 -8.79
N ASP A 42 5.93 26.30 -9.96
CA ASP A 42 7.34 26.65 -10.23
C ASP A 42 7.85 27.81 -9.38
N VAL A 43 6.97 28.75 -9.07
CA VAL A 43 7.23 29.91 -8.19
C VAL A 43 5.98 30.15 -7.33
N PRO A 44 6.11 30.85 -6.17
CA PRO A 44 4.94 31.26 -5.38
C PRO A 44 3.89 31.94 -6.25
N THR A 45 2.68 31.39 -6.26
CA THR A 45 1.63 31.75 -7.22
C THR A 45 0.29 31.84 -6.52
N ASP A 46 -0.44 32.95 -6.77
CA ASP A 46 -1.85 33.07 -6.44
C ASP A 46 -2.68 32.36 -7.51
N PHE A 47 -3.63 31.56 -7.11
CA PHE A 47 -4.50 30.81 -8.01
C PHE A 47 -5.92 30.68 -7.45
N ASP A 48 -6.86 30.37 -8.34
CA ASP A 48 -8.19 29.92 -7.97
C ASP A 48 -8.37 28.46 -8.42
N ILE A 49 -9.05 27.66 -7.61
CA ILE A 49 -9.62 26.38 -8.00
C ILE A 49 -11.07 26.63 -8.37
N GLU A 50 -11.41 26.45 -9.62
CA GLU A 50 -12.78 26.54 -10.11
C GLU A 50 -13.39 25.14 -10.13
N LEU A 51 -14.52 24.96 -9.43
CA LEU A 51 -15.21 23.68 -9.28
C LEU A 51 -16.66 23.78 -9.78
N ASP A 52 -17.13 22.71 -10.41
CA ASP A 52 -18.53 22.55 -10.83
C ASP A 52 -18.92 21.06 -10.82
N THR A 53 -20.18 20.76 -10.71
CA THR A 53 -20.73 19.43 -11.00
C THR A 53 -20.97 19.19 -12.48
N LEU A 54 -20.77 20.21 -13.31
CA LEU A 54 -20.86 20.15 -14.76
C LEU A 54 -19.48 20.40 -15.39
N PRO A 55 -19.09 19.62 -16.41
CA PRO A 55 -17.76 19.75 -17.03
C PRO A 55 -17.58 21.05 -17.86
N ASP A 56 -18.65 21.80 -18.10
CA ASP A 56 -18.62 23.09 -18.81
C ASP A 56 -18.44 24.30 -17.87
N PHE A 57 -18.38 24.07 -16.55
CA PHE A 57 -18.22 25.09 -15.52
C PHE A 57 -19.28 26.20 -15.57
N SER A 58 -20.52 25.88 -16.04
CA SER A 58 -21.60 26.84 -16.19
C SER A 58 -22.21 27.34 -14.88
N THR A 59 -22.01 26.59 -13.77
CA THR A 59 -22.50 26.92 -12.43
C THR A 59 -21.39 26.87 -11.38
N SER A 60 -20.15 27.11 -11.81
CA SER A 60 -18.96 26.95 -10.99
C SER A 60 -18.91 27.89 -9.79
N PHE A 61 -18.18 27.47 -8.77
CA PHE A 61 -17.70 28.30 -7.67
C PHE A 61 -16.17 28.22 -7.59
N THR A 62 -15.55 29.18 -6.92
CA THR A 62 -14.09 29.26 -6.82
C THR A 62 -13.61 29.27 -5.40
N VAL A 63 -12.44 28.64 -5.18
CA VAL A 63 -11.67 28.70 -3.94
C VAL A 63 -10.31 29.28 -4.26
N SER A 64 -9.96 30.41 -3.65
CA SER A 64 -8.68 31.09 -3.85
C SER A 64 -7.67 30.68 -2.82
N ASP A 65 -6.43 30.40 -3.23
CA ASP A 65 -5.30 30.15 -2.34
C ASP A 65 -3.99 30.56 -3.02
N SER A 66 -2.85 30.33 -2.36
CA SER A 66 -1.54 30.72 -2.86
C SER A 66 -0.49 29.70 -2.43
N THR A 67 0.36 29.28 -3.38
CA THR A 67 1.57 28.52 -3.03
C THR A 67 2.61 29.45 -2.38
N ARG A 68 3.41 28.91 -1.46
CA ARG A 68 4.24 29.73 -0.57
C ARG A 68 5.72 29.36 -0.66
N SER A 69 6.60 30.36 -0.74
CA SER A 69 8.05 30.16 -0.82
C SER A 69 8.63 29.41 0.39
N ASN A 70 8.09 29.63 1.57
CA ASN A 70 8.51 28.93 2.79
C ASN A 70 8.00 27.48 2.90
N GLN A 71 7.20 27.05 1.92
CA GLN A 71 6.71 25.68 1.75
C GLN A 71 7.10 25.12 0.37
N PHE A 72 8.20 25.59 -0.23
CA PHE A 72 8.70 25.13 -1.54
C PHE A 72 7.68 25.28 -2.68
N SER A 73 6.94 26.38 -2.67
CA SER A 73 5.87 26.69 -3.61
C SER A 73 4.76 25.63 -3.64
N THR A 74 4.44 25.04 -2.47
CA THR A 74 3.31 24.13 -2.29
C THR A 74 2.20 24.76 -1.45
N VAL A 75 1.01 24.17 -1.54
CA VAL A 75 -0.12 24.44 -0.68
C VAL A 75 -1.10 23.26 -0.72
N ILE A 76 -1.82 23.07 0.38
CA ILE A 76 -2.99 22.20 0.47
C ILE A 76 -4.21 23.09 0.62
N ALA A 77 -4.89 23.35 -0.49
CA ALA A 77 -6.09 24.18 -0.51
C ALA A 77 -7.29 23.40 0.06
N ARG A 78 -8.11 24.08 0.86
CA ARG A 78 -9.33 23.50 1.43
C ARG A 78 -10.55 23.93 0.63
N VAL A 79 -11.28 22.96 0.11
CA VAL A 79 -12.56 23.14 -0.56
C VAL A 79 -13.69 22.80 0.41
N GLU A 80 -14.68 23.66 0.51
CA GLU A 80 -15.88 23.49 1.36
C GLU A 80 -17.16 23.66 0.53
N GLY A 81 -18.29 23.22 1.08
CA GLY A 81 -19.60 23.37 0.45
C GLY A 81 -19.89 22.33 -0.62
N LEU A 82 -19.19 21.20 -0.60
CA LEU A 82 -19.50 20.06 -1.45
C LEU A 82 -20.87 19.47 -1.05
N GLN A 83 -21.50 18.79 -2.01
CA GLN A 83 -22.70 18.00 -1.80
C GLN A 83 -22.35 16.52 -1.81
N PRO A 84 -22.97 15.68 -0.97
CA PRO A 84 -22.69 14.27 -0.90
C PRO A 84 -22.91 13.53 -2.23
N LEU A 85 -22.04 12.55 -2.53
CA LEU A 85 -22.15 11.67 -3.71
C LEU A 85 -22.25 12.45 -5.03
N LYS A 86 -21.52 13.54 -5.14
CA LYS A 86 -21.45 14.33 -6.38
C LYS A 86 -20.06 14.24 -7.00
N GLU A 87 -20.04 14.01 -8.31
CA GLU A 87 -18.83 14.21 -9.09
C GLU A 87 -18.62 15.71 -9.29
N TYR A 88 -17.42 16.16 -8.96
CA TYR A 88 -16.94 17.51 -9.17
C TYR A 88 -15.83 17.50 -10.21
N TYR A 89 -15.99 18.36 -11.23
CA TYR A 89 -14.92 18.74 -12.15
C TYR A 89 -14.24 19.96 -11.60
N TYR A 90 -12.92 20.03 -11.69
CA TYR A 90 -12.19 21.21 -11.25
C TYR A 90 -10.99 21.50 -12.13
N ARG A 91 -10.62 22.78 -12.18
CA ARG A 91 -9.45 23.28 -12.88
C ARG A 91 -8.84 24.45 -12.13
N TYR A 92 -7.61 24.77 -12.47
CA TYR A 92 -6.93 25.91 -11.88
C TYR A 92 -7.03 27.13 -12.80
N LEU A 93 -7.17 28.31 -12.18
CA LEU A 93 -7.05 29.58 -12.86
C LEU A 93 -5.83 30.31 -12.29
N ILE A 94 -4.85 30.62 -13.13
CA ILE A 94 -3.69 31.43 -12.78
C ILE A 94 -3.85 32.78 -13.47
N ASN A 95 -3.79 33.86 -12.71
CA ASN A 95 -4.10 35.22 -13.21
C ASN A 95 -5.49 35.30 -13.89
N GLY A 96 -6.48 34.56 -13.39
CA GLY A 96 -7.82 34.48 -13.93
C GLY A 96 -7.93 33.74 -15.27
N GLN A 97 -6.89 33.07 -15.73
CA GLN A 97 -6.88 32.25 -16.95
C GLN A 97 -6.91 30.79 -16.60
N PRO A 98 -7.87 30.00 -17.12
CA PRO A 98 -7.93 28.57 -16.87
C PRO A 98 -6.71 27.87 -17.47
N GLN A 99 -6.20 26.89 -16.73
CA GLN A 99 -5.18 25.96 -17.21
C GLN A 99 -5.84 24.87 -18.06
N ASP A 100 -5.07 24.25 -18.95
CA ASP A 100 -5.60 23.31 -19.95
C ASP A 100 -6.18 22.02 -19.35
N SER A 101 -5.73 21.61 -18.15
CA SER A 101 -6.15 20.36 -17.52
C SER A 101 -7.42 20.55 -16.71
N VAL A 102 -8.33 19.58 -16.86
CA VAL A 102 -9.54 19.41 -16.02
C VAL A 102 -9.40 18.09 -15.28
N TYR A 103 -9.68 18.12 -13.99
CA TYR A 103 -9.62 16.98 -13.08
C TYR A 103 -11.00 16.72 -12.50
N SER A 104 -11.19 15.55 -11.87
CA SER A 104 -12.45 15.26 -11.18
C SER A 104 -12.22 14.46 -9.90
N PHE A 105 -13.21 14.48 -9.03
CA PHE A 105 -13.36 13.55 -7.90
C PHE A 105 -14.84 13.43 -7.52
N THR A 106 -15.20 12.35 -6.83
CA THR A 106 -16.55 12.19 -6.29
C THR A 106 -16.51 12.37 -4.78
N SER A 107 -17.32 13.30 -4.23
CA SER A 107 -17.45 13.51 -2.78
C SER A 107 -18.01 12.27 -2.08
N PHE A 108 -17.66 12.09 -0.81
CA PHE A 108 -18.15 10.95 -0.04
C PHE A 108 -19.66 11.03 0.23
N PRO A 109 -20.31 9.92 0.52
CA PRO A 109 -21.66 9.89 1.05
C PRO A 109 -21.71 10.54 2.43
N GLU A 110 -22.92 11.00 2.86
CA GLU A 110 -23.14 11.45 4.22
C GLU A 110 -22.82 10.34 5.23
N GLU A 111 -22.35 10.75 6.42
CA GLU A 111 -22.11 9.82 7.52
C GLU A 111 -23.36 9.00 7.85
N GLY A 112 -23.18 7.70 8.05
CA GLY A 112 -24.24 6.74 8.31
C GLY A 112 -25.05 6.32 7.07
N ASN A 113 -24.76 6.85 5.89
CA ASN A 113 -25.42 6.42 4.66
C ASN A 113 -24.96 5.01 4.30
N GLU A 114 -25.92 4.09 4.21
CA GLU A 114 -25.67 2.73 3.73
C GLU A 114 -25.65 2.72 2.20
N GLY A 115 -24.62 2.13 1.62
CA GLY A 115 -24.48 2.08 0.16
C GLY A 115 -23.58 0.94 -0.31
N HIS A 116 -23.29 0.97 -1.58
CA HIS A 116 -22.30 0.10 -2.20
C HIS A 116 -21.05 0.90 -2.43
N TYR A 117 -20.01 0.63 -1.63
CA TYR A 117 -18.77 1.40 -1.64
C TYR A 117 -17.58 0.52 -1.96
N LYS A 118 -16.75 0.98 -2.87
CA LYS A 118 -15.53 0.32 -3.30
C LYS A 118 -14.33 1.12 -2.84
N ILE A 119 -13.36 0.44 -2.26
CA ILE A 119 -12.13 1.01 -1.74
C ILE A 119 -10.98 0.12 -2.21
N ALA A 120 -9.92 0.72 -2.72
CA ALA A 120 -8.70 0.02 -3.04
C ALA A 120 -7.65 0.31 -1.96
N VAL A 121 -6.79 -0.68 -1.70
CA VAL A 121 -5.77 -0.63 -0.65
C VAL A 121 -4.45 -1.10 -1.23
N GLY A 122 -3.35 -0.47 -0.84
CA GLY A 122 -2.02 -0.90 -1.23
C GLY A 122 -0.93 -0.32 -0.36
N SER A 123 0.29 -0.84 -0.46
CA SER A 123 1.49 -0.31 0.18
C SER A 123 2.75 -0.74 -0.59
N CYS A 124 3.92 -0.25 -0.20
CA CYS A 124 5.21 -0.64 -0.75
C CYS A 124 5.33 -0.37 -2.25
N ASN A 125 5.27 0.92 -2.60
CA ASN A 125 5.33 1.40 -3.97
C ASN A 125 6.75 1.84 -4.33
N TYR A 126 7.65 0.90 -4.65
CA TYR A 126 9.06 1.19 -4.97
C TYR A 126 9.27 1.59 -6.43
N PHE A 127 8.72 0.83 -7.37
CA PHE A 127 8.87 1.05 -8.80
C PHE A 127 7.58 1.56 -9.45
N GLU A 128 7.68 2.02 -10.68
CA GLU A 128 6.55 2.34 -11.54
C GLU A 128 5.96 1.03 -12.10
N ASN A 129 4.68 0.78 -11.87
CA ASN A 129 4.00 -0.36 -12.48
C ASN A 129 2.69 0.05 -13.14
N PHE A 130 2.69 0.05 -14.45
CA PHE A 130 1.57 0.50 -15.27
C PHE A 130 0.31 -0.36 -15.20
N PRO A 131 0.37 -1.69 -15.37
CA PRO A 131 -0.83 -2.51 -15.44
C PRO A 131 -1.62 -2.43 -14.14
N LEU A 132 -0.95 -2.53 -13.01
CA LEU A 132 -1.57 -2.55 -11.69
C LEU A 132 -2.42 -1.31 -11.42
N PHE A 133 -1.86 -0.11 -11.61
CA PHE A 133 -2.60 1.13 -11.36
C PHE A 133 -3.80 1.29 -12.30
N GLY A 134 -3.68 0.82 -13.54
CA GLY A 134 -4.81 0.77 -14.49
C GLY A 134 -5.92 -0.16 -14.02
N HIS A 135 -5.59 -1.30 -13.42
CA HIS A 135 -6.57 -2.23 -12.85
C HIS A 135 -7.22 -1.70 -11.58
N ILE A 136 -6.44 -1.03 -10.70
CA ILE A 136 -7.03 -0.31 -9.56
C ILE A 136 -8.05 0.72 -10.06
N ARG A 137 -7.70 1.51 -11.08
CA ARG A 137 -8.63 2.49 -11.66
C ARG A 137 -9.86 1.83 -12.28
N ALA A 138 -9.70 0.70 -12.95
CA ALA A 138 -10.80 -0.04 -13.57
C ALA A 138 -11.76 -0.66 -12.54
N PHE A 139 -11.31 -0.93 -11.32
CA PHE A 139 -12.17 -1.32 -10.22
C PHE A 139 -13.12 -0.19 -9.79
N ASP A 140 -12.79 1.07 -10.15
CA ASP A 140 -13.57 2.28 -9.88
C ASP A 140 -13.81 2.51 -8.37
N PRO A 141 -12.76 2.59 -7.55
CA PRO A 141 -12.90 2.85 -6.12
C PRO A 141 -13.16 4.33 -5.86
N MET A 142 -13.91 4.62 -4.79
CA MET A 142 -14.12 5.99 -4.29
C MET A 142 -12.89 6.53 -3.55
N LEU A 143 -12.08 5.63 -3.01
CA LEU A 143 -10.92 5.94 -2.17
C LEU A 143 -9.81 4.91 -2.44
N PHE A 144 -8.60 5.39 -2.56
CA PHE A 144 -7.39 4.59 -2.49
C PHE A 144 -6.68 4.83 -1.17
N ILE A 145 -6.47 3.77 -0.37
CA ILE A 145 -5.73 3.85 0.90
C ILE A 145 -4.34 3.28 0.69
N HIS A 146 -3.33 4.07 1.01
CA HIS A 146 -1.94 3.65 0.96
C HIS A 146 -1.38 3.45 2.37
N LEU A 147 -1.00 2.23 2.72
CA LEU A 147 -0.65 1.80 4.07
C LEU A 147 0.84 1.82 4.35
N GLY A 148 1.56 2.75 3.76
CA GLY A 148 2.98 2.91 4.03
C GLY A 148 3.85 2.67 2.81
N ASP A 149 5.09 3.14 2.89
CA ASP A 149 6.09 3.02 1.83
C ASP A 149 5.64 3.64 0.49
N TRP A 150 4.89 4.70 0.58
CA TRP A 150 4.52 5.54 -0.56
C TRP A 150 5.73 6.23 -1.16
N ARG A 151 6.63 6.61 -0.30
CA ARG A 151 7.70 7.55 -0.58
C ARG A 151 9.05 6.93 -0.25
N TYR A 152 9.53 6.04 -1.08
CA TYR A 152 10.93 5.68 -1.02
C TYR A 152 11.75 6.87 -1.47
N ALA A 153 12.56 7.42 -0.56
CA ALA A 153 13.40 8.56 -0.88
C ALA A 153 14.38 8.19 -2.01
N PRO A 154 14.67 9.10 -2.94
CA PRO A 154 15.72 8.87 -3.93
C PRO A 154 17.01 8.41 -3.24
N SER A 155 17.69 7.42 -3.80
CA SER A 155 18.96 6.87 -3.26
C SER A 155 20.07 7.91 -3.05
N THR A 156 19.92 9.09 -3.66
CA THR A 156 20.81 10.25 -3.47
C THR A 156 20.59 10.98 -2.15
N TYR A 157 19.44 10.75 -1.50
CA TYR A 157 19.15 11.30 -0.18
C TYR A 157 19.66 10.33 0.87
N GLY A 158 20.31 10.85 1.90
CA GLY A 158 20.71 10.03 3.05
C GLY A 158 19.49 9.65 3.89
N TRP A 159 19.71 8.82 4.88
CA TRP A 159 18.71 8.38 5.87
C TRP A 159 18.06 9.52 6.66
N ASP A 160 18.72 10.68 6.68
CA ASP A 160 18.34 11.89 7.41
C ASP A 160 17.58 12.89 6.54
N TYR A 161 17.02 12.48 5.40
CA TYR A 161 16.40 13.40 4.44
C TYR A 161 15.24 14.21 5.05
N ASN A 162 14.59 13.71 6.09
CA ASN A 162 13.52 14.42 6.80
C ASN A 162 14.00 15.63 7.63
N LEU A 163 15.31 15.77 7.83
CA LEU A 163 15.91 17.00 8.38
C LEU A 163 15.94 18.15 7.36
N TYR A 164 15.69 17.85 6.09
CA TYR A 164 15.83 18.79 4.99
C TYR A 164 14.48 18.98 4.28
N PRO A 165 13.75 20.06 4.60
CA PRO A 165 12.40 20.29 4.04
C PRO A 165 12.31 20.30 2.52
N ASP A 166 13.37 20.75 1.82
CA ASP A 166 13.45 20.70 0.36
C ASP A 166 13.46 19.27 -0.17
N ARG A 167 14.18 18.37 0.47
CA ARG A 167 14.23 16.95 0.11
C ARG A 167 12.90 16.26 0.37
N ILE A 168 12.19 16.64 1.44
CA ILE A 168 10.84 16.14 1.71
C ILE A 168 9.90 16.55 0.58
N ALA A 169 9.90 17.84 0.22
CA ALA A 169 9.05 18.35 -0.86
C ALA A 169 9.32 17.61 -2.19
N ASP A 170 10.58 17.36 -2.49
CA ASP A 170 10.99 16.65 -3.70
C ASP A 170 10.60 15.17 -3.65
N ALA A 171 10.70 14.52 -2.48
CA ALA A 171 10.30 13.11 -2.32
C ALA A 171 8.78 12.91 -2.51
N PHE A 172 7.95 13.84 -2.07
CA PHE A 172 6.51 13.81 -2.37
C PHE A 172 6.25 14.07 -3.85
N SER A 173 6.86 15.12 -4.43
CA SER A 173 6.71 15.45 -5.85
C SER A 173 7.12 14.30 -6.75
N PHE A 174 8.19 13.59 -6.43
CA PHE A 174 8.64 12.43 -7.20
C PHE A 174 7.52 11.39 -7.42
N ARG A 175 6.69 11.15 -6.39
CA ARG A 175 5.55 10.23 -6.51
C ARG A 175 4.35 10.88 -7.21
N TYR A 176 4.10 12.14 -6.96
CA TYR A 176 2.98 12.85 -7.59
C TYR A 176 3.20 13.09 -9.08
N ASP A 177 4.46 13.17 -9.49
CA ASP A 177 4.86 13.40 -10.89
C ASP A 177 5.02 12.08 -11.67
N ASP A 178 4.97 10.93 -10.99
CA ASP A 178 4.89 9.64 -11.66
C ASP A 178 3.65 9.58 -12.55
N ALA A 179 3.86 9.37 -13.86
CA ALA A 179 2.80 9.44 -14.85
C ALA A 179 1.67 8.41 -14.63
N ASN A 180 1.99 7.29 -13.97
CA ASN A 180 1.02 6.23 -13.69
C ASN A 180 0.22 6.54 -12.44
N MET A 181 0.89 6.96 -11.36
CA MET A 181 0.20 7.44 -10.17
C MET A 181 -0.71 8.61 -10.51
N SER A 182 -0.18 9.66 -11.14
CA SER A 182 -0.98 10.84 -11.50
C SER A 182 -2.09 10.53 -12.48
N GLY A 183 -1.84 9.67 -13.48
CA GLY A 183 -2.80 9.34 -14.53
C GLY A 183 -3.93 8.41 -14.07
N TYR A 184 -3.64 7.44 -13.22
CA TYR A 184 -4.61 6.42 -12.82
C TYR A 184 -5.17 6.60 -11.42
N ILE A 185 -4.35 7.01 -10.45
CA ILE A 185 -4.75 7.07 -9.04
C ILE A 185 -5.09 8.48 -8.61
N LEU A 186 -4.16 9.43 -8.78
CA LEU A 186 -4.32 10.78 -8.22
C LEU A 186 -5.35 11.62 -8.99
N ASN A 187 -5.62 11.30 -10.24
CA ASN A 187 -6.61 11.97 -11.06
C ASN A 187 -7.92 11.17 -11.06
N GLY A 188 -8.91 11.64 -10.33
CA GLY A 188 -10.27 11.10 -10.35
C GLY A 188 -10.65 10.23 -9.15
N MET A 189 -9.79 10.11 -8.12
CA MET A 189 -10.19 9.53 -6.84
C MET A 189 -9.47 10.23 -5.69
N ALA A 190 -10.04 10.13 -4.49
CA ALA A 190 -9.38 10.57 -3.28
C ALA A 190 -8.37 9.53 -2.81
N ILE A 191 -7.36 10.01 -2.09
CA ILE A 191 -6.36 9.16 -1.48
C ILE A 191 -6.22 9.46 0.00
N ASP A 192 -5.99 8.42 0.79
CA ASP A 192 -5.49 8.54 2.16
C ASP A 192 -4.20 7.75 2.32
N TYR A 193 -3.35 8.18 3.26
CA TYR A 193 -2.03 7.63 3.45
C TYR A 193 -1.61 7.68 4.91
N VAL A 194 -1.05 6.59 5.38
CA VAL A 194 -0.22 6.53 6.58
C VAL A 194 1.19 6.11 6.18
N TYR A 195 2.20 6.60 6.86
CA TYR A 195 3.56 6.22 6.54
C TYR A 195 4.02 4.98 7.30
N ASP A 196 5.05 4.34 6.77
CA ASP A 196 5.77 3.23 7.34
C ASP A 196 7.28 3.54 7.46
N ASP A 197 8.15 2.55 7.55
CA ASP A 197 9.57 2.72 7.86
C ASP A 197 10.34 3.56 6.84
N ALA A 198 10.04 3.44 5.56
CA ALA A 198 10.74 4.16 4.49
C ALA A 198 10.56 5.68 4.52
N TYR A 199 9.67 6.22 5.35
CA TYR A 199 9.47 7.66 5.43
C TYR A 199 10.49 8.39 6.34
N CYS A 200 11.01 7.74 7.37
CA CYS A 200 11.98 8.33 8.32
C CYS A 200 13.38 7.80 8.11
N HIS A 201 13.49 6.51 8.11
CA HIS A 201 14.68 5.72 7.92
C HIS A 201 14.27 4.46 7.18
N ASN A 202 15.14 3.92 6.36
CA ASN A 202 14.94 2.58 5.84
C ASN A 202 15.34 1.58 6.92
N GLY A 203 14.41 1.13 7.72
CA GLY A 203 14.65 0.19 8.79
C GLY A 203 13.41 0.01 9.67
N ASN A 204 13.08 -1.20 9.95
CA ASN A 204 11.86 -1.66 10.62
C ASN A 204 11.69 -1.18 12.07
N GLN A 205 12.44 -0.19 12.48
CA GLN A 205 12.44 0.31 13.85
C GLN A 205 11.80 1.70 13.87
N GLY A 206 10.97 1.92 14.89
CA GLY A 206 10.33 3.20 15.09
C GLY A 206 11.32 4.36 15.14
N ALA A 207 10.86 5.55 14.80
CA ALA A 207 11.65 6.76 14.70
C ALA A 207 12.29 7.25 16.02
N THR A 208 12.05 6.57 17.14
CA THR A 208 12.61 6.89 18.46
C THR A 208 13.94 6.19 18.78
N TYR A 209 14.57 5.55 17.77
CA TYR A 209 15.74 4.71 18.01
C TYR A 209 17.01 5.21 17.37
N PRO A 210 18.13 5.17 18.11
CA PRO A 210 19.39 4.92 17.46
C PRO A 210 19.33 3.50 16.89
N GLN A 211 19.34 3.37 15.59
CA GLN A 211 19.36 2.06 14.95
C GLN A 211 20.71 1.41 15.21
N THR A 212 20.77 0.62 16.25
CA THR A 212 21.86 -0.30 16.48
C THR A 212 21.46 -1.58 15.80
N ASN A 213 22.18 -2.01 14.78
CA ASN A 213 22.04 -3.32 14.13
C ASN A 213 21.21 -3.37 12.83
N ILE A 214 21.31 -2.38 11.97
CA ILE A 214 20.85 -2.59 10.59
C ILE A 214 21.86 -3.49 9.88
N LEU A 215 21.44 -4.68 9.50
CA LEU A 215 22.20 -5.56 8.62
C LEU A 215 22.06 -5.03 7.18
N TYR A 216 23.01 -4.19 6.75
CA TYR A 216 23.12 -3.86 5.32
C TYR A 216 23.97 -4.91 4.61
N PRO A 217 23.53 -5.42 3.44
CA PRO A 217 24.45 -6.08 2.55
C PRO A 217 25.50 -5.06 2.12
N ASN A 218 26.74 -5.26 2.52
CA ASN A 218 27.87 -4.53 1.94
C ASN A 218 27.89 -4.86 0.43
N THR A 219 28.35 -3.92 -0.39
CA THR A 219 28.55 -4.10 -1.84
C THR A 219 29.40 -5.31 -2.23
N ASP A 220 29.96 -6.00 -1.24
CA ASP A 220 30.59 -7.32 -1.36
C ASP A 220 29.68 -8.32 -0.61
N SER A 221 28.87 -9.06 -1.33
CA SER A 221 27.69 -9.84 -0.98
C SER A 221 27.83 -10.92 0.10
N THR A 222 28.78 -10.83 1.01
CA THR A 222 29.06 -11.87 2.01
C THR A 222 29.25 -11.37 3.44
N ILE A 223 29.19 -10.09 3.71
CA ILE A 223 29.42 -9.57 5.07
C ILE A 223 28.34 -8.52 5.40
N TYR A 224 27.43 -8.88 6.29
CA TYR A 224 26.55 -7.93 6.96
C TYR A 224 27.34 -7.17 8.02
N GLN A 225 27.46 -5.86 7.86
CA GLN A 225 28.06 -5.02 8.89
C GLN A 225 26.95 -4.39 9.75
N LEU A 226 27.05 -4.63 11.04
CA LEU A 226 26.33 -3.88 12.06
C LEU A 226 26.80 -2.43 12.04
N THR A 227 25.94 -1.53 11.57
CA THR A 227 26.21 -0.10 11.59
C THR A 227 25.29 0.55 12.60
N THR A 228 25.86 1.24 13.60
CA THR A 228 25.08 2.10 14.48
C THR A 228 24.82 3.42 13.72
N ILE A 229 23.57 3.71 13.42
CA ILE A 229 23.15 5.02 12.94
C ILE A 229 22.66 5.80 14.15
N GLU A 230 23.31 6.90 14.49
CA GLU A 230 22.81 7.82 15.50
C GLU A 230 21.54 8.48 14.96
N PHE A 231 20.46 8.38 15.72
CA PHE A 231 19.18 9.00 15.41
C PHE A 231 19.26 10.51 15.70
N ASP A 232 18.87 11.35 14.74
CA ASP A 232 18.70 12.77 14.96
C ASP A 232 17.25 13.06 15.44
N GLU A 233 17.11 13.65 16.60
CA GLU A 233 15.81 14.00 17.21
C GLU A 233 14.93 14.88 16.28
N GLY A 234 15.52 15.56 15.30
CA GLY A 234 14.81 16.38 14.32
C GLY A 234 14.06 15.59 13.26
N VAL A 235 14.38 14.31 13.05
CA VAL A 235 13.78 13.48 11.97
C VAL A 235 12.27 13.31 12.16
N ILE A 236 11.80 13.01 13.37
CA ILE A 236 10.37 12.84 13.66
C ILE A 236 9.57 14.12 13.39
N PRO A 237 9.92 15.27 14.01
CA PRO A 237 9.21 16.52 13.72
C PRO A 237 9.27 16.90 12.24
N GLY A 238 10.39 16.61 11.57
CA GLY A 238 10.55 16.83 10.14
C GLY A 238 9.59 15.97 9.31
N ALA A 239 9.47 14.70 9.63
CA ALA A 239 8.57 13.77 8.95
C ALA A 239 7.09 14.13 9.14
N ILE A 240 6.67 14.42 10.38
CA ILE A 240 5.31 14.87 10.68
C ILE A 240 4.99 16.17 9.93
N LYS A 241 5.90 17.14 10.00
CA LYS A 241 5.73 18.41 9.27
C LYS A 241 5.66 18.17 7.76
N GLY A 242 6.54 17.33 7.21
CA GLY A 242 6.56 16.99 5.80
C GLY A 242 5.26 16.33 5.34
N TYR A 243 4.69 15.47 6.16
CA TYR A 243 3.38 14.88 5.90
C TYR A 243 2.30 15.97 5.75
N PHE A 244 2.18 16.87 6.73
CA PHE A 244 1.14 17.91 6.71
C PHE A 244 1.38 19.02 5.70
N ASP A 245 2.61 19.28 5.30
CA ASP A 245 2.94 20.27 4.26
C ASP A 245 2.70 19.73 2.84
N HIS A 246 2.78 18.41 2.63
CA HIS A 246 2.83 17.84 1.29
C HIS A 246 1.79 16.75 1.01
N PHE A 247 1.13 16.19 2.01
CA PHE A 247 0.05 15.24 1.80
C PHE A 247 -1.29 15.84 2.26
N PRO A 248 -2.32 15.87 1.38
CA PRO A 248 -3.63 16.45 1.70
C PRO A 248 -4.51 15.51 2.54
N GLY A 249 -3.94 14.82 3.53
CA GLY A 249 -4.64 13.91 4.43
C GLY A 249 -5.60 14.61 5.38
N TYR A 250 -6.23 13.83 6.25
CA TYR A 250 -7.08 14.35 7.32
C TYR A 250 -6.27 15.05 8.40
N GLU A 251 -6.92 15.83 9.23
CA GLU A 251 -6.26 16.47 10.38
C GLU A 251 -5.91 15.40 11.42
N ALA A 252 -4.66 15.39 11.88
CA ALA A 252 -4.25 14.50 12.95
C ALA A 252 -4.93 14.87 14.26
N VAL A 253 -5.13 13.88 15.11
CA VAL A 253 -5.66 14.05 16.45
C VAL A 253 -4.70 14.87 17.31
N ASP A 254 -3.42 14.55 17.23
CA ASP A 254 -2.34 15.23 17.95
C ASP A 254 -1.02 15.10 17.17
N THR A 255 -0.63 16.18 16.52
CA THR A 255 0.62 16.24 15.72
C THR A 255 1.89 16.12 16.57
N SER A 256 1.82 16.19 17.88
CA SER A 256 2.98 16.00 18.75
C SER A 256 3.35 14.53 18.95
N ILE A 257 2.44 13.61 18.63
CA ILE A 257 2.61 12.17 18.81
C ILE A 257 2.49 11.37 17.51
N GLY A 258 2.12 11.99 16.40
CA GLY A 258 2.08 11.33 15.10
C GLY A 258 1.03 11.86 14.14
N ILE A 259 0.76 11.07 13.11
CA ILE A 259 -0.19 11.41 12.03
C ILE A 259 -1.51 10.62 12.12
N HIS A 260 -1.72 9.86 13.20
CA HIS A 260 -2.94 9.08 13.34
C HIS A 260 -4.20 9.95 13.28
N HIS A 261 -5.19 9.46 12.59
CA HIS A 261 -6.44 10.18 12.32
C HIS A 261 -7.60 9.23 12.08
N SER A 262 -8.81 9.76 12.03
CA SER A 262 -9.99 9.01 11.63
C SER A 262 -10.86 9.81 10.67
N PHE A 263 -11.62 9.10 9.86
CA PHE A 263 -12.59 9.67 8.94
C PHE A 263 -13.73 8.70 8.66
N LYS A 264 -14.80 9.20 8.05
CA LYS A 264 -15.97 8.40 7.69
C LYS A 264 -16.29 8.47 6.21
N LEU A 265 -16.70 7.34 5.68
CA LEU A 265 -17.23 7.18 4.35
C LEU A 265 -18.58 6.43 4.47
N GLY A 266 -19.70 7.16 4.40
CA GLY A 266 -21.01 6.58 4.63
C GLY A 266 -21.11 5.92 6.01
N ASN A 267 -21.42 4.64 6.03
CA ASN A 267 -21.54 3.82 7.24
C ASN A 267 -20.24 3.13 7.69
N ILE A 268 -19.11 3.57 7.17
CA ILE A 268 -17.77 3.03 7.47
C ILE A 268 -16.97 4.10 8.21
N GLU A 269 -16.30 3.74 9.30
CA GLU A 269 -15.35 4.60 10.00
C GLU A 269 -13.96 3.99 9.99
N PHE A 270 -12.97 4.79 9.59
CA PHE A 270 -11.57 4.42 9.49
C PHE A 270 -10.80 5.00 10.66
N PHE A 271 -9.93 4.19 11.27
CA PHE A 271 -8.97 4.55 12.30
C PHE A 271 -7.58 4.27 11.77
N MET A 272 -6.92 5.28 11.25
CA MET A 272 -5.61 5.16 10.61
C MET A 272 -4.51 5.39 11.63
N LEU A 273 -3.65 4.39 11.83
CA LEU A 273 -2.66 4.37 12.89
C LEU A 273 -1.31 4.92 12.42
N ASP A 274 -0.60 5.55 13.34
CA ASP A 274 0.83 5.84 13.23
C ASP A 274 1.59 4.84 14.13
N LEU A 275 2.21 3.87 13.51
CA LEU A 275 2.91 2.79 14.20
C LEU A 275 4.44 2.97 14.21
N ARG A 276 4.92 4.17 13.82
CA ARG A 276 6.36 4.43 13.72
C ARG A 276 6.86 5.52 14.66
N ASN A 277 6.14 6.65 14.76
CA ASN A 277 6.64 7.78 15.55
C ASN A 277 6.74 7.53 17.06
N SER A 278 5.82 6.76 17.60
CA SER A 278 5.71 6.55 19.04
C SER A 278 5.96 5.12 19.48
N ALA A 279 6.34 4.24 18.56
CA ALA A 279 6.72 2.88 18.91
C ALA A 279 7.90 2.91 19.87
N THR A 280 7.80 2.14 20.95
CA THR A 280 8.95 1.97 21.83
C THR A 280 10.02 1.21 21.08
N PRO A 281 11.24 1.53 21.45
CA PRO A 281 12.40 0.88 20.85
C PRO A 281 12.34 -0.62 20.91
N GLN A 282 12.57 -1.23 19.75
CA GLN A 282 12.77 -2.65 19.67
C GLN A 282 14.08 -3.04 20.38
N ASN A 283 13.98 -3.59 21.56
CA ASN A 283 15.06 -4.39 22.08
C ASN A 283 14.95 -5.77 21.43
N ASP A 284 16.07 -6.37 21.06
CA ASP A 284 16.04 -7.76 20.60
C ASP A 284 15.35 -8.60 21.68
N PRO A 285 14.13 -9.10 21.44
CA PRO A 285 13.37 -9.83 22.45
C PRO A 285 13.85 -11.28 22.61
N PHE A 286 14.85 -11.71 21.82
CA PHE A 286 15.38 -13.06 21.87
C PHE A 286 16.58 -13.15 22.82
N VAL A 287 16.40 -13.81 23.95
CA VAL A 287 17.44 -13.97 24.96
C VAL A 287 18.06 -15.36 24.82
N TYR A 288 19.38 -15.39 24.58
CA TYR A 288 20.14 -16.61 24.47
C TYR A 288 20.54 -17.15 25.84
N ASP A 289 20.17 -18.42 26.11
CA ASP A 289 20.64 -19.18 27.26
C ASP A 289 21.79 -20.10 26.86
N SER A 290 22.98 -19.78 27.35
CA SER A 290 24.21 -20.55 27.09
C SER A 290 24.28 -21.91 27.81
N GLU A 291 23.46 -22.15 28.82
CA GLU A 291 23.45 -23.43 29.56
C GLU A 291 22.64 -24.48 28.79
N THR A 292 21.52 -24.06 28.19
CA THR A 292 20.65 -24.94 27.42
C THR A 292 20.91 -24.90 25.93
N ASN A 293 21.66 -23.90 25.44
CA ASN A 293 21.87 -23.59 24.02
C ASN A 293 20.56 -23.35 23.29
N THR A 294 19.65 -22.62 23.91
CA THR A 294 18.33 -22.26 23.38
C THR A 294 18.08 -20.75 23.50
N TYR A 295 17.04 -20.29 22.86
CA TYR A 295 16.56 -18.92 22.99
C TYR A 295 15.17 -18.90 23.64
N THR A 296 14.87 -17.81 24.34
CA THR A 296 13.54 -17.45 24.82
C THR A 296 13.09 -16.13 24.19
N PHE A 297 11.79 -15.89 24.14
CA PHE A 297 11.22 -14.63 23.70
C PHE A 297 10.75 -13.83 24.91
N GLU A 298 11.42 -12.73 25.20
CA GLU A 298 11.22 -11.92 26.40
C GLU A 298 11.05 -10.43 26.00
N PRO A 299 9.88 -10.05 25.44
CA PRO A 299 9.61 -8.65 25.12
C PRO A 299 9.61 -7.81 26.40
N ALA A 300 10.14 -6.59 26.33
CA ALA A 300 10.12 -5.68 27.47
C ALA A 300 8.67 -5.40 27.92
N PRO A 301 8.37 -5.38 29.22
CA PRO A 301 7.00 -5.23 29.72
C PRO A 301 6.31 -3.90 29.33
N ASP A 302 7.10 -2.86 29.07
CA ASP A 302 6.68 -1.52 28.64
C ASP A 302 6.80 -1.32 27.13
N HIS A 303 7.05 -2.41 26.38
CA HIS A 303 7.18 -2.39 24.94
C HIS A 303 5.83 -2.14 24.28
N SER A 304 5.71 -1.05 23.54
CA SER A 304 4.46 -0.60 22.93
C SER A 304 4.66 -0.13 21.49
N LEU A 305 3.77 -0.56 20.61
CA LEU A 305 3.78 -0.20 19.18
C LEU A 305 3.29 1.23 18.93
N MET A 306 2.59 1.81 19.90
CA MET A 306 2.05 3.18 19.81
C MET A 306 2.07 3.88 21.16
N SER A 307 1.98 5.21 21.15
CA SER A 307 1.84 5.98 22.39
C SER A 307 0.55 5.62 23.14
N GLU A 308 0.57 5.82 24.46
CA GLU A 308 -0.65 5.69 25.28
C GLU A 308 -1.78 6.61 24.79
N GLY A 309 -1.43 7.81 24.32
CA GLY A 309 -2.40 8.77 23.76
C GLY A 309 -3.11 8.21 22.55
N GLN A 310 -2.36 7.64 21.58
CA GLN A 310 -2.94 7.03 20.38
C GLN A 310 -3.76 5.78 20.73
N ARG A 311 -3.27 4.93 21.62
CA ARG A 311 -4.01 3.74 22.07
C ARG A 311 -5.34 4.13 22.69
N ASN A 312 -5.35 5.09 23.62
CA ASN A 312 -6.59 5.56 24.25
C ASN A 312 -7.54 6.19 23.23
N TRP A 313 -7.03 6.92 22.24
CA TRP A 313 -7.83 7.46 21.15
C TRP A 313 -8.48 6.35 20.32
N LEU A 314 -7.72 5.32 19.93
CA LEU A 314 -8.24 4.17 19.15
C LEU A 314 -9.34 3.44 19.94
N LEU A 315 -9.07 3.05 21.18
CA LEU A 315 -10.02 2.30 22.00
C LEU A 315 -11.31 3.11 22.26
N ASN A 316 -11.18 4.38 22.59
CA ASN A 316 -12.33 5.29 22.77
C ASN A 316 -13.08 5.49 21.45
N GLY A 317 -12.38 5.64 20.34
CA GLY A 317 -12.97 5.75 19.01
C GLY A 317 -13.80 4.53 18.64
N LEU A 318 -13.24 3.34 18.78
CA LEU A 318 -13.94 2.07 18.54
C LEU A 318 -15.18 1.91 19.43
N GLN A 319 -15.08 2.25 20.71
CA GLN A 319 -16.19 2.14 21.67
C GLN A 319 -17.34 3.12 21.36
N ASN A 320 -17.02 4.33 20.92
CA ASN A 320 -18.01 5.37 20.65
C ASN A 320 -18.46 5.43 19.18
N SER A 321 -17.85 4.65 18.31
CA SER A 321 -18.21 4.61 16.90
C SER A 321 -19.65 4.15 16.72
N THR A 322 -20.40 4.93 15.94
CA THR A 322 -21.76 4.59 15.50
C THR A 322 -21.78 4.02 14.07
N ALA A 323 -20.63 3.90 13.45
CA ALA A 323 -20.51 3.32 12.12
C ALA A 323 -20.81 1.82 12.17
N ASP A 324 -21.39 1.31 11.08
CA ASP A 324 -21.66 -0.13 10.95
C ASP A 324 -20.34 -0.90 10.86
N TRP A 325 -19.42 -0.42 10.04
CA TRP A 325 -18.10 -1.02 9.84
C TRP A 325 -17.01 -0.14 10.44
N LYS A 326 -16.06 -0.75 11.13
CA LYS A 326 -14.91 -0.10 11.76
C LYS A 326 -13.64 -0.67 11.18
N ILE A 327 -12.86 0.17 10.51
CA ILE A 327 -11.66 -0.25 9.82
C ILE A 327 -10.44 0.31 10.54
N ILE A 328 -9.54 -0.56 10.96
CA ILE A 328 -8.25 -0.18 11.53
C ILE A 328 -7.21 -0.25 10.41
N GLY A 329 -6.66 0.90 10.04
CA GLY A 329 -5.54 1.00 9.08
C GLY A 329 -4.21 0.91 9.81
N SER A 330 -3.47 -0.14 9.55
CA SER A 330 -2.18 -0.46 10.14
C SER A 330 -1.11 -0.46 9.05
N SER A 331 0.01 0.23 9.25
CA SER A 331 1.11 0.13 8.28
C SER A 331 1.80 -1.23 8.31
N VAL A 332 1.66 -1.99 9.40
CA VAL A 332 2.27 -3.32 9.57
C VAL A 332 1.22 -4.39 9.81
N MET A 333 1.52 -5.63 9.42
CA MET A 333 0.63 -6.77 9.50
C MET A 333 0.21 -7.09 10.94
N PHE A 334 -1.11 -7.25 11.15
CA PHE A 334 -1.71 -7.59 12.44
C PHE A 334 -1.77 -9.11 12.68
N ASN A 335 -1.78 -9.89 11.62
CA ASN A 335 -1.94 -11.35 11.63
C ASN A 335 -0.91 -12.05 12.49
N LYS A 336 -1.31 -13.12 13.19
CA LYS A 336 -0.46 -13.90 14.12
C LYS A 336 0.45 -14.94 13.42
N ARG A 337 0.54 -14.92 12.10
CA ARG A 337 1.38 -15.86 11.33
C ARG A 337 2.85 -15.79 11.77
N PHE A 338 3.35 -14.60 11.97
CA PHE A 338 4.73 -14.40 12.45
C PHE A 338 4.93 -14.83 13.90
N VAL A 339 3.89 -14.83 14.75
CA VAL A 339 3.95 -15.44 16.09
C VAL A 339 4.23 -16.94 15.96
N GLN A 340 3.54 -17.63 15.07
CA GLN A 340 3.76 -19.07 14.85
C GLN A 340 5.16 -19.35 14.31
N PHE A 341 5.64 -18.53 13.37
CA PHE A 341 7.02 -18.63 12.91
C PHE A 341 8.03 -18.45 14.05
N ARG A 342 7.84 -17.46 14.90
CA ARG A 342 8.67 -17.24 16.09
C ARG A 342 8.69 -18.46 16.99
N GLU A 343 7.54 -19.06 17.27
CA GLU A 343 7.45 -20.26 18.11
C GLU A 343 8.20 -21.46 17.48
N ILE A 344 8.13 -21.60 16.17
CA ILE A 344 8.92 -22.60 15.43
C ILE A 344 10.42 -22.30 15.58
N ALA A 345 10.86 -21.08 15.30
CA ALA A 345 12.25 -20.67 15.40
C ALA A 345 12.82 -20.96 16.81
N LEU A 346 12.05 -20.63 17.85
CA LEU A 346 12.40 -20.93 19.24
C LEU A 346 12.53 -22.45 19.49
N SER A 347 11.59 -23.24 19.01
CA SER A 347 11.53 -24.68 19.24
C SER A 347 12.73 -25.45 18.65
N ILE A 348 13.31 -24.93 17.57
CA ILE A 348 14.45 -25.56 16.87
C ILE A 348 15.74 -24.73 16.93
N SER A 349 15.78 -23.70 17.77
CA SER A 349 16.89 -22.73 17.85
C SER A 349 18.24 -23.42 18.18
N ALA A 350 18.25 -24.49 18.96
CA ALA A 350 19.46 -25.26 19.23
C ALA A 350 20.05 -25.96 17.98
N ILE A 351 19.25 -26.16 16.94
CA ILE A 351 19.66 -26.87 15.72
C ILE A 351 19.88 -25.86 14.57
N VAL A 352 19.02 -24.86 14.48
CA VAL A 352 19.02 -23.84 13.39
C VAL A 352 18.95 -22.44 14.00
N PRO A 353 20.01 -21.95 14.62
CA PRO A 353 20.00 -20.63 15.28
C PRO A 353 19.76 -19.46 14.30
N ALA A 354 20.09 -19.61 13.03
CA ALA A 354 19.84 -18.60 12.01
C ALA A 354 18.35 -18.22 11.84
N LEU A 355 17.42 -19.10 12.24
CA LEU A 355 16.00 -18.75 12.25
C LEU A 355 15.64 -17.73 13.34
N ILE A 356 16.43 -17.65 14.41
CA ILE A 356 16.25 -16.62 15.43
C ILE A 356 16.65 -15.26 14.90
N ASP A 357 17.76 -15.16 14.17
CA ASP A 357 18.18 -13.91 13.55
C ASP A 357 17.09 -13.38 12.62
N TYR A 358 16.45 -14.27 11.86
CA TYR A 358 15.34 -13.92 11.00
C TYR A 358 14.07 -13.55 11.78
N ALA A 359 13.69 -14.30 12.80
CA ALA A 359 12.57 -13.97 13.68
C ALA A 359 12.78 -12.63 14.41
N SER A 360 14.03 -12.32 14.79
CA SER A 360 14.41 -11.02 15.35
C SER A 360 14.22 -9.89 14.35
N SER A 361 14.55 -10.08 13.08
CA SER A 361 14.33 -9.07 12.05
C SER A 361 12.86 -8.71 11.82
N LEU A 362 11.92 -9.60 12.16
CA LEU A 362 10.48 -9.39 12.11
C LEU A 362 9.88 -8.83 13.41
N SER A 363 10.72 -8.50 14.40
CA SER A 363 10.25 -8.05 15.73
C SER A 363 9.84 -6.56 15.76
N TYR A 364 9.34 -6.03 14.69
CA TYR A 364 8.74 -4.68 14.56
C TYR A 364 7.24 -4.73 14.23
N LEU A 365 6.71 -5.93 13.94
CA LEU A 365 5.29 -6.18 13.67
C LEU A 365 4.51 -6.33 14.99
N TRP A 366 3.19 -6.36 14.91
CA TRP A 366 2.33 -6.56 16.08
C TRP A 366 2.70 -7.78 16.91
N ASN A 367 3.25 -8.82 16.30
CA ASN A 367 3.73 -10.04 16.98
C ASN A 367 4.84 -9.80 18.01
N ALA A 368 5.58 -8.70 17.90
CA ALA A 368 6.59 -8.31 18.88
C ALA A 368 6.03 -7.43 20.01
N TYR A 369 4.79 -7.00 19.87
CA TYR A 369 4.06 -6.17 20.83
C TYR A 369 2.80 -6.88 21.32
N PRO A 370 2.93 -8.10 21.90
CA PRO A 370 1.79 -8.93 22.25
C PRO A 370 0.84 -8.24 23.24
N ALA A 371 1.38 -7.42 24.15
CA ALA A 371 0.57 -6.68 25.11
C ALA A 371 -0.38 -5.68 24.42
N ASP A 372 0.07 -4.97 23.38
CA ASP A 372 -0.79 -4.04 22.63
C ASP A 372 -1.83 -4.80 21.79
N GLN A 373 -1.41 -5.89 21.14
CA GLN A 373 -2.32 -6.71 20.34
C GLN A 373 -3.42 -7.35 21.19
N GLU A 374 -3.04 -7.97 22.31
CA GLU A 374 -3.98 -8.59 23.25
C GLU A 374 -4.90 -7.56 23.89
N ALA A 375 -4.37 -6.41 24.33
CA ALA A 375 -5.18 -5.34 24.91
C ALA A 375 -6.24 -4.80 23.93
N LEU A 376 -5.93 -4.70 22.64
CA LEU A 376 -6.91 -4.32 21.63
C LEU A 376 -7.99 -5.39 21.44
N LEU A 377 -7.60 -6.65 21.33
CA LEU A 377 -8.52 -7.76 21.17
C LEU A 377 -9.44 -7.93 22.38
N ASP A 378 -8.88 -7.91 23.59
CA ASP A 378 -9.62 -8.02 24.85
C ASP A 378 -10.60 -6.86 25.02
N PHE A 379 -10.15 -5.62 24.70
CA PHE A 379 -11.02 -4.45 24.80
C PHE A 379 -12.22 -4.54 23.86
N VAL A 380 -12.02 -4.99 22.63
CA VAL A 380 -13.09 -5.16 21.64
C VAL A 380 -14.08 -6.24 22.09
N ASP A 381 -13.59 -7.34 22.64
CA ASP A 381 -14.45 -8.42 23.13
C ASP A 381 -15.19 -8.03 24.41
N ASP A 382 -14.51 -7.49 25.41
CA ASP A 382 -15.09 -7.05 26.69
C ASP A 382 -16.18 -5.99 26.53
N ASN A 383 -16.04 -5.09 25.54
CA ASN A 383 -17.03 -4.06 25.23
C ASN A 383 -18.04 -4.48 24.16
N ASN A 384 -17.99 -5.75 23.69
CA ASN A 384 -18.85 -6.30 22.66
C ASN A 384 -18.88 -5.43 21.38
N ILE A 385 -17.75 -4.86 21.00
CA ILE A 385 -17.58 -4.09 19.76
C ILE A 385 -17.55 -5.08 18.61
N LYS A 386 -18.31 -4.81 17.55
CA LYS A 386 -18.46 -5.72 16.40
C LYS A 386 -18.07 -5.04 15.11
N ASP A 387 -17.90 -5.86 14.09
CA ASP A 387 -17.69 -5.42 12.71
C ASP A 387 -16.39 -4.58 12.57
N VAL A 388 -15.34 -5.05 13.23
CA VAL A 388 -13.97 -4.51 13.16
C VAL A 388 -13.19 -5.31 12.12
N ILE A 389 -12.51 -4.62 11.23
CA ILE A 389 -11.66 -5.18 10.17
C ILE A 389 -10.32 -4.47 10.20
N VAL A 390 -9.24 -5.18 9.97
CA VAL A 390 -7.90 -4.60 9.82
C VAL A 390 -7.51 -4.58 8.35
N ILE A 391 -6.89 -3.48 7.92
CA ILE A 391 -6.15 -3.40 6.67
C ILE A 391 -4.69 -3.12 6.97
N SER A 392 -3.75 -3.81 6.31
CA SER A 392 -2.33 -3.74 6.66
C SER A 392 -1.39 -3.74 5.45
N GLY A 393 -0.14 -3.31 5.68
CA GLY A 393 0.91 -3.15 4.69
C GLY A 393 2.22 -3.87 5.05
N ASP A 394 3.36 -3.34 4.62
CA ASP A 394 4.75 -3.65 4.94
C ASP A 394 5.29 -5.01 4.41
N SER A 395 4.48 -6.05 4.39
CA SER A 395 4.94 -7.43 4.22
C SER A 395 5.40 -7.80 2.79
N HIS A 396 5.35 -6.87 1.82
CA HIS A 396 5.61 -7.11 0.40
C HIS A 396 4.85 -8.32 -0.18
N SER A 397 3.67 -8.59 0.37
CA SER A 397 2.78 -9.67 -0.05
C SER A 397 1.33 -9.32 0.28
N SER A 398 0.38 -9.98 -0.36
CA SER A 398 -1.03 -9.79 -0.07
C SER A 398 -1.65 -11.03 0.57
N MET A 399 -2.55 -10.79 1.53
CA MET A 399 -3.20 -11.84 2.31
C MET A 399 -4.63 -11.42 2.67
N VAL A 400 -5.50 -12.40 2.79
CA VAL A 400 -6.79 -12.24 3.45
C VAL A 400 -6.92 -13.24 4.59
N ASP A 401 -7.50 -12.79 5.71
CA ASP A 401 -7.76 -13.58 6.91
C ASP A 401 -9.19 -13.35 7.36
N ASP A 402 -9.92 -14.39 7.70
CA ASP A 402 -11.30 -14.29 8.16
C ASP A 402 -11.45 -13.93 9.65
N GLY A 403 -10.34 -13.66 10.33
CA GLY A 403 -10.28 -13.35 11.75
C GLY A 403 -10.03 -14.55 12.65
N THR A 404 -10.02 -15.77 12.13
CA THR A 404 -9.78 -16.97 12.97
C THR A 404 -8.33 -17.09 13.40
N ASN A 405 -7.39 -16.47 12.68
CA ASN A 405 -6.00 -16.41 13.04
C ASN A 405 -5.66 -15.11 13.81
N ALA A 406 -6.02 -13.96 13.27
CA ALA A 406 -5.66 -12.66 13.85
C ALA A 406 -6.58 -12.21 15.00
N GLY A 407 -7.83 -12.67 15.01
CA GLY A 407 -8.89 -12.19 15.90
C GLY A 407 -9.82 -11.17 15.25
N PHE A 408 -9.36 -10.49 14.19
CA PHE A 408 -10.15 -9.66 13.28
C PHE A 408 -9.97 -10.15 11.85
N PRO A 409 -11.00 -10.04 10.98
CA PRO A 409 -10.78 -10.13 9.55
C PRO A 409 -9.71 -9.12 9.11
N GLU A 410 -8.77 -9.56 8.26
CA GLU A 410 -7.66 -8.72 7.80
C GLU A 410 -7.48 -8.85 6.29
N LEU A 411 -7.24 -7.70 5.67
CA LEU A 411 -6.72 -7.60 4.31
C LEU A 411 -5.33 -6.98 4.37
N SER A 412 -4.28 -7.76 4.19
CA SER A 412 -2.94 -7.25 3.96
C SER A 412 -2.73 -7.04 2.48
N ALA A 413 -2.38 -5.82 2.09
CA ALA A 413 -2.23 -5.43 0.70
C ALA A 413 -0.90 -4.70 0.52
N SER A 414 0.19 -5.48 0.44
CA SER A 414 1.53 -4.97 0.46
C SER A 414 2.36 -5.57 -0.68
N GLY A 415 2.48 -4.86 -1.75
CA GLY A 415 3.19 -5.36 -2.92
C GLY A 415 2.85 -4.61 -4.19
N LEU A 416 2.57 -3.31 -4.09
CA LEU A 416 2.24 -2.52 -5.28
C LEU A 416 3.36 -2.57 -6.33
N THR A 417 4.62 -2.50 -5.91
CA THR A 417 5.77 -2.59 -6.80
C THR A 417 7.04 -3.05 -6.10
N SER A 418 7.00 -4.09 -5.27
CA SER A 418 8.17 -4.55 -4.53
C SER A 418 8.60 -5.93 -4.99
N GLU A 419 9.75 -6.02 -5.66
CA GLU A 419 10.15 -7.24 -6.39
C GLU A 419 10.90 -8.30 -5.55
N ASP A 420 11.53 -7.99 -4.40
CA ASP A 420 12.60 -8.86 -3.89
C ASP A 420 12.35 -9.55 -2.53
N GLU A 421 11.40 -9.16 -1.70
CA GLU A 421 11.33 -9.62 -0.32
C GLU A 421 10.27 -10.69 0.00
N GLY A 422 9.24 -10.82 -0.79
CA GLY A 422 8.20 -11.84 -0.59
C GLY A 422 8.67 -13.29 -0.78
N TYR A 423 9.84 -13.49 -1.37
CA TYR A 423 10.50 -14.81 -1.39
C TYR A 423 10.73 -15.35 0.02
N LEU A 424 11.07 -14.48 0.97
CA LEU A 424 11.26 -14.86 2.36
C LEU A 424 9.94 -15.30 3.01
N ASN A 425 8.86 -14.56 2.77
CA ASN A 425 7.54 -14.87 3.31
C ASN A 425 7.01 -16.22 2.78
N HIS A 426 7.21 -16.50 1.50
CA HIS A 426 6.86 -17.80 0.93
C HIS A 426 7.69 -18.95 1.48
N SER A 427 8.98 -18.73 1.64
CA SER A 427 9.87 -19.75 2.26
C SER A 427 9.43 -20.06 3.69
N LEU A 428 8.97 -19.06 4.44
CA LEU A 428 8.39 -19.21 5.76
C LEU A 428 7.12 -20.05 5.73
N ASP A 429 6.19 -19.75 4.85
CA ASP A 429 4.96 -20.52 4.69
C ASP A 429 5.24 -21.98 4.38
N SER A 430 6.15 -22.24 3.46
CA SER A 430 6.54 -23.60 3.11
C SER A 430 7.12 -24.37 4.31
N VAL A 431 7.90 -23.70 5.17
CA VAL A 431 8.44 -24.30 6.40
C VAL A 431 7.34 -24.56 7.42
N ILE A 432 6.41 -23.63 7.58
CA ILE A 432 5.30 -23.75 8.53
C ILE A 432 4.38 -24.89 8.10
N ASP A 433 4.02 -24.96 6.82
CA ASP A 433 3.20 -26.04 6.26
C ASP A 433 3.88 -27.41 6.38
N LEU A 434 5.18 -27.47 6.08
CA LEU A 434 5.97 -28.70 6.22
C LEU A 434 6.00 -29.22 7.65
N LEU A 435 5.97 -28.33 8.65
CA LEU A 435 5.95 -28.67 10.06
C LEU A 435 4.55 -28.99 10.60
N GLY A 436 3.51 -28.85 9.77
CA GLY A 436 2.14 -29.19 10.09
C GLY A 436 1.43 -28.19 11.00
N TYR A 437 1.91 -26.96 11.04
CA TYR A 437 1.19 -25.88 11.72
C TYR A 437 0.03 -25.38 10.86
N THR A 438 -1.10 -25.13 11.50
CA THR A 438 -2.30 -24.58 10.85
C THR A 438 -2.61 -23.18 11.37
N TYR A 439 -3.04 -22.29 10.48
CA TYR A 439 -3.36 -20.90 10.78
C TYR A 439 -4.85 -20.69 11.04
N GLY A 440 -5.42 -21.33 12.02
CA GLY A 440 -6.85 -21.21 12.31
C GLY A 440 -7.73 -22.22 11.55
N THR A 441 -9.03 -22.06 11.63
CA THR A 441 -10.02 -23.01 11.05
C THR A 441 -10.41 -22.69 9.61
N ILE A 442 -10.25 -21.44 9.21
CA ILE A 442 -10.35 -21.04 7.81
C ILE A 442 -9.05 -20.31 7.53
N ASP A 443 -8.26 -20.94 6.70
CA ASP A 443 -6.92 -20.51 6.45
C ASP A 443 -6.85 -19.09 5.95
N SER A 444 -5.98 -18.30 6.52
CA SER A 444 -5.52 -17.10 5.88
C SER A 444 -4.99 -17.51 4.52
N LEU A 445 -5.57 -16.96 3.47
CA LEU A 445 -5.04 -17.15 2.13
C LEU A 445 -3.81 -16.28 1.98
N TRP A 446 -2.67 -16.93 2.03
CA TRP A 446 -1.42 -16.30 1.69
C TRP A 446 -1.22 -16.43 0.19
N ASN A 447 -1.82 -15.53 -0.55
CA ASN A 447 -1.70 -15.50 -1.99
C ASN A 447 -0.64 -14.50 -2.37
N GLY A 448 0.43 -14.98 -2.93
CA GLY A 448 1.52 -14.16 -3.32
C GLY A 448 1.12 -12.98 -4.18
N GLY A 449 1.33 -11.83 -3.67
CA GLY A 449 1.40 -10.59 -4.37
C GLY A 449 2.75 -9.99 -4.09
N GLY A 450 3.18 -9.09 -4.87
CA GLY A 450 4.55 -8.67 -4.81
C GLY A 450 5.38 -9.91 -5.06
N ASN A 451 5.98 -10.38 -4.05
CA ASN A 451 6.82 -11.56 -4.09
C ASN A 451 6.21 -12.77 -3.41
N GLY A 452 4.95 -12.92 -3.42
CA GLY A 452 4.29 -13.88 -2.59
C GLY A 452 4.43 -15.33 -2.97
N VAL A 453 3.44 -16.10 -2.55
CA VAL A 453 3.35 -17.56 -2.46
C VAL A 453 3.73 -18.32 -3.72
N ASP A 454 3.68 -17.69 -4.87
CA ASP A 454 4.14 -18.25 -6.12
C ASP A 454 5.48 -17.63 -6.51
N ASN A 455 6.55 -18.11 -5.92
CA ASN A 455 7.93 -17.71 -6.25
C ASN A 455 8.28 -17.73 -7.73
N GLU A 456 7.48 -18.44 -8.50
CA GLU A 456 7.70 -18.65 -9.90
C GLU A 456 7.00 -17.57 -10.74
N ASN A 457 6.11 -16.79 -10.10
CA ASN A 457 5.41 -15.68 -10.73
C ASN A 457 5.34 -14.53 -9.74
N PHE A 458 6.46 -13.84 -9.57
CA PHE A 458 6.47 -12.56 -8.87
C PHE A 458 5.41 -11.66 -9.50
N SER A 459 4.42 -11.29 -8.71
CA SER A 459 3.32 -10.48 -9.18
C SER A 459 3.11 -9.34 -8.20
N ASP A 460 3.19 -8.13 -8.68
CA ASP A 460 2.71 -7.00 -7.93
C ASP A 460 1.24 -7.20 -7.57
N SER A 461 0.79 -6.59 -6.49
CA SER A 461 -0.54 -6.86 -5.96
C SER A 461 -1.14 -5.67 -5.22
N TYR A 462 -2.46 -5.71 -5.07
CA TYR A 462 -3.23 -4.73 -4.30
C TYR A 462 -4.43 -5.39 -3.64
N GLY A 463 -5.07 -4.68 -2.74
CA GLY A 463 -6.29 -5.13 -2.09
C GLY A 463 -7.53 -4.37 -2.57
N THR A 464 -8.68 -5.04 -2.51
CA THR A 464 -9.99 -4.40 -2.72
C THR A 464 -10.95 -4.71 -1.59
N MET A 465 -11.73 -3.72 -1.20
CA MET A 465 -12.82 -3.82 -0.25
C MET A 465 -14.11 -3.37 -0.94
N GLU A 466 -15.11 -4.23 -0.96
CA GLU A 466 -16.41 -3.93 -1.55
C GLU A 466 -17.50 -4.10 -0.50
N PHE A 467 -18.01 -2.98 -0.01
CA PHE A 467 -19.07 -2.92 1.01
C PHE A 467 -20.45 -2.93 0.38
N VAL A 468 -21.35 -3.75 0.90
CA VAL A 468 -22.76 -3.82 0.51
C VAL A 468 -23.62 -3.49 1.72
N GLY A 469 -23.73 -2.21 2.04
CA GLY A 469 -24.47 -1.70 3.20
C GLY A 469 -24.09 -2.41 4.49
N LYS A 470 -25.10 -2.94 5.17
CA LYS A 470 -24.99 -3.81 6.36
C LYS A 470 -25.03 -5.30 6.05
N ASP A 471 -24.96 -5.69 4.79
CA ASP A 471 -25.02 -7.11 4.48
C ASP A 471 -23.66 -7.77 4.67
N HIS A 472 -22.68 -7.32 3.90
CA HIS A 472 -21.31 -7.85 3.95
C HIS A 472 -20.29 -6.88 3.37
N VAL A 473 -19.04 -7.19 3.61
CA VAL A 473 -17.89 -6.66 2.87
C VAL A 473 -17.13 -7.81 2.23
N ARG A 474 -16.73 -7.63 0.99
CA ARG A 474 -15.85 -8.55 0.27
C ARG A 474 -14.44 -7.99 0.30
N LEU A 475 -13.51 -8.74 0.86
CA LEU A 475 -12.09 -8.42 0.93
C LEU A 475 -11.34 -9.31 -0.05
N CYS A 476 -10.59 -8.74 -0.98
CA CYS A 476 -9.84 -9.50 -1.98
C CYS A 476 -8.39 -9.04 -2.09
N ALA A 477 -7.48 -10.00 -2.17
CA ALA A 477 -6.16 -9.81 -2.71
C ALA A 477 -6.21 -9.94 -4.24
N MET A 478 -5.65 -8.98 -4.95
CA MET A 478 -5.68 -8.88 -6.41
C MET A 478 -4.25 -8.92 -6.95
N ASP A 479 -4.03 -9.59 -8.07
CA ASP A 479 -2.75 -9.60 -8.76
C ASP A 479 -2.54 -8.37 -9.66
N GLU A 480 -1.37 -8.26 -10.28
CA GLU A 480 -1.00 -7.17 -11.19
C GLU A 480 -1.87 -7.10 -12.47
N LEU A 481 -2.59 -8.16 -12.80
CA LEU A 481 -3.49 -8.24 -13.94
C LEU A 481 -4.94 -7.91 -13.55
N GLY A 482 -5.19 -7.53 -12.28
CA GLY A 482 -6.52 -7.27 -11.76
C GLY A 482 -7.35 -8.54 -11.55
N GLN A 483 -6.70 -9.71 -11.44
CA GLN A 483 -7.37 -10.96 -11.15
C GLN A 483 -7.39 -11.23 -9.64
N GLU A 484 -8.45 -11.83 -9.18
CA GLU A 484 -8.56 -12.23 -7.78
C GLU A 484 -7.61 -13.37 -7.45
N MET A 485 -6.74 -13.16 -6.48
CA MET A 485 -5.89 -14.21 -5.92
C MET A 485 -6.63 -14.96 -4.82
N GLY A 486 -7.31 -14.24 -3.93
CA GLY A 486 -8.14 -14.79 -2.87
C GLY A 486 -9.07 -13.75 -2.30
N CYS A 487 -10.28 -14.18 -1.94
CA CYS A 487 -11.31 -13.32 -1.38
C CYS A 487 -12.01 -13.97 -0.20
N ILE A 488 -12.43 -13.15 0.73
CA ILE A 488 -13.34 -13.56 1.82
C ILE A 488 -14.57 -12.65 1.85
N LEU A 489 -15.70 -13.19 2.30
CA LEU A 489 -16.89 -12.43 2.64
C LEU A 489 -16.99 -12.34 4.16
N VAL A 490 -17.01 -11.11 4.65
CA VAL A 490 -17.25 -10.81 6.07
C VAL A 490 -18.66 -10.27 6.20
N TYR A 491 -19.53 -11.03 6.82
CA TYR A 491 -20.92 -10.63 7.04
C TYR A 491 -21.02 -9.74 8.28
N HIS A 492 -21.82 -8.69 8.18
CA HIS A 492 -22.09 -7.81 9.30
C HIS A 492 -22.74 -8.57 10.47
N SER A 493 -22.41 -8.25 11.69
CA SER A 493 -22.89 -8.95 12.89
C SER A 493 -24.42 -8.97 13.06
N SER A 494 -25.14 -8.03 12.46
CA SER A 494 -26.62 -8.06 12.42
C SER A 494 -27.20 -8.99 11.36
N ASN A 495 -26.38 -9.53 10.45
CA ASN A 495 -26.85 -10.47 9.43
C ASN A 495 -27.18 -11.82 10.09
N PRO A 496 -28.41 -12.35 9.95
CA PRO A 496 -28.80 -13.61 10.58
C PRO A 496 -28.07 -14.84 10.02
N LEU A 497 -27.35 -14.70 8.93
CA LEU A 497 -26.54 -15.77 8.36
C LEU A 497 -25.24 -16.01 9.17
N GLY A 498 -24.91 -15.10 10.10
CA GLY A 498 -23.71 -15.17 10.94
C GLY A 498 -22.43 -14.96 10.13
N ILE A 499 -21.30 -14.90 10.84
CA ILE A 499 -19.99 -14.87 10.20
C ILE A 499 -19.82 -16.19 9.45
N ARG A 500 -20.01 -16.16 8.16
CA ARG A 500 -19.57 -17.18 7.22
C ARG A 500 -18.58 -16.48 6.32
N SER A 501 -17.31 -16.65 6.59
CA SER A 501 -16.32 -16.45 5.55
C SER A 501 -16.54 -17.57 4.52
N GLU A 502 -17.12 -17.24 3.40
CA GLU A 502 -17.02 -18.11 2.24
C GLU A 502 -15.69 -17.74 1.58
N ILE A 503 -14.68 -18.57 1.76
CA ILE A 503 -13.52 -18.52 0.90
C ILE A 503 -14.04 -18.86 -0.49
N GLN A 504 -14.30 -17.84 -1.31
CA GLN A 504 -14.31 -18.06 -2.73
C GLN A 504 -12.83 -18.34 -3.07
N SER A 505 -12.49 -19.62 -3.12
CA SER A 505 -11.17 -20.00 -3.58
C SER A 505 -10.92 -19.27 -4.89
N SER A 506 -9.82 -18.53 -4.92
CA SER A 506 -9.19 -18.16 -6.19
C SER A 506 -9.30 -19.39 -7.08
N ARG A 507 -9.53 -19.20 -8.35
CA ARG A 507 -9.43 -20.29 -9.34
C ARG A 507 -8.16 -21.05 -9.01
N GLU A 508 -8.33 -22.32 -8.67
CA GLU A 508 -7.19 -23.19 -8.38
C GLU A 508 -6.19 -23.00 -9.49
N ARG A 509 -5.03 -22.44 -9.20
CA ARG A 509 -3.99 -22.24 -10.20
C ARG A 509 -3.67 -23.60 -10.80
N LEU A 510 -3.90 -23.75 -12.06
CA LEU A 510 -3.82 -25.06 -12.71
C LEU A 510 -2.39 -25.44 -13.06
N PHE A 511 -1.49 -24.44 -13.21
CA PHE A 511 -0.11 -24.66 -13.58
C PHE A 511 0.83 -23.61 -13.00
N VAL A 512 2.10 -23.94 -12.96
CA VAL A 512 3.22 -23.04 -12.66
C VAL A 512 4.15 -22.96 -13.87
N ALA A 513 4.83 -21.84 -14.06
CA ALA A 513 5.73 -21.59 -15.16
C ALA A 513 7.06 -21.01 -14.64
N PHE A 514 8.17 -21.71 -14.91
CA PHE A 514 9.49 -21.34 -14.38
C PHE A 514 10.65 -21.79 -15.29
N PRO A 515 11.86 -21.18 -15.19
CA PRO A 515 12.15 -19.98 -14.41
C PRO A 515 11.44 -18.75 -14.99
N ASN A 516 11.14 -17.77 -14.17
CA ASN A 516 10.56 -16.50 -14.59
C ASN A 516 11.11 -15.38 -13.66
N PRO A 517 11.96 -14.47 -14.16
CA PRO A 517 12.34 -14.26 -15.56
C PRO A 517 13.09 -15.41 -16.23
N THR A 518 12.98 -15.49 -17.55
CA THR A 518 13.61 -16.54 -18.35
C THR A 518 14.19 -15.98 -19.65
N LYS A 519 15.21 -16.67 -20.17
CA LYS A 519 15.84 -16.26 -21.43
C LYS A 519 15.34 -17.07 -22.62
N ASP A 520 15.53 -18.35 -22.58
CA ASP A 520 15.41 -19.22 -23.75
C ASP A 520 14.34 -20.32 -23.63
N GLU A 521 14.04 -20.75 -22.41
CA GLU A 521 13.17 -21.87 -22.13
C GLU A 521 12.36 -21.64 -20.85
N LEU A 522 11.06 -21.94 -20.93
CA LEU A 522 10.13 -21.87 -19.83
C LEU A 522 9.54 -23.26 -19.59
N ARG A 523 9.66 -23.75 -18.37
CA ARG A 523 9.04 -24.98 -17.94
C ARG A 523 7.67 -24.70 -17.37
N ILE A 524 6.72 -25.58 -17.68
CA ILE A 524 5.33 -25.52 -17.23
C ILE A 524 5.02 -26.85 -16.55
N ASP A 525 4.64 -26.78 -15.27
CA ASP A 525 4.21 -27.93 -14.49
C ASP A 525 2.75 -27.71 -14.06
N PHE A 526 1.85 -28.61 -14.48
CA PHE A 526 0.46 -28.59 -14.02
C PHE A 526 0.35 -29.24 -12.63
N LYS A 527 -0.55 -28.71 -11.80
CA LYS A 527 -0.78 -29.23 -10.44
C LYS A 527 -1.19 -30.70 -10.42
N ASN A 528 -0.90 -31.34 -9.31
CA ASN A 528 -1.10 -32.75 -9.01
C ASN A 528 -2.26 -33.40 -9.77
N ASP A 529 -1.95 -34.33 -10.69
CA ASP A 529 -2.89 -35.14 -11.45
C ASP A 529 -3.85 -34.40 -12.40
N TYR A 530 -3.67 -33.08 -12.62
CA TYR A 530 -4.46 -32.39 -13.64
C TYR A 530 -4.19 -32.97 -15.02
N GLN A 531 -5.26 -33.42 -15.69
CA GLN A 531 -5.19 -33.98 -17.02
C GLN A 531 -5.88 -33.05 -18.01
N PRO A 532 -5.16 -32.33 -18.86
CA PRO A 532 -5.75 -31.45 -19.86
C PRO A 532 -6.75 -32.21 -20.76
N THR A 533 -7.93 -31.61 -20.94
CA THR A 533 -8.95 -32.21 -21.82
C THR A 533 -8.57 -32.05 -23.30
N ARG A 534 -9.36 -32.64 -24.19
CA ARG A 534 -9.14 -32.47 -25.65
C ARG A 534 -9.37 -31.03 -26.15
N LYS A 535 -9.90 -30.14 -25.31
CA LYS A 535 -10.14 -28.72 -25.63
C LYS A 535 -9.07 -27.80 -25.07
N ALA A 536 -8.11 -28.35 -24.33
CA ALA A 536 -7.08 -27.54 -23.69
C ALA A 536 -6.23 -26.81 -24.74
N THR A 537 -5.97 -25.55 -24.45
CA THR A 537 -5.06 -24.68 -25.21
C THR A 537 -4.16 -23.91 -24.26
N LEU A 538 -2.93 -23.66 -24.67
CA LEU A 538 -1.98 -22.81 -23.99
C LEU A 538 -1.51 -21.76 -24.98
N GLN A 539 -1.62 -20.48 -24.64
CA GLN A 539 -1.31 -19.35 -25.53
C GLN A 539 -0.34 -18.39 -24.84
N LEU A 540 0.70 -18.00 -25.55
CA LEU A 540 1.61 -16.94 -25.15
C LEU A 540 1.32 -15.69 -25.99
N ASN A 541 0.95 -14.60 -25.29
CA ASN A 541 0.61 -13.33 -25.92
C ASN A 541 1.59 -12.25 -25.44
N SER A 542 1.91 -11.29 -26.31
CA SER A 542 2.56 -10.06 -25.89
C SER A 542 1.57 -9.15 -25.14
N MET A 543 2.08 -8.17 -24.40
CA MET A 543 1.23 -7.30 -23.54
C MET A 543 0.20 -6.45 -24.32
N ASP A 544 0.40 -6.27 -25.63
CA ASP A 544 -0.60 -5.67 -26.52
C ASP A 544 -1.68 -6.66 -27.01
N GLY A 545 -1.70 -7.88 -26.43
CA GLY A 545 -2.68 -8.94 -26.74
C GLY A 545 -2.41 -9.71 -28.02
N LYS A 546 -1.26 -9.52 -28.67
CA LYS A 546 -0.93 -10.24 -29.90
C LYS A 546 -0.44 -11.64 -29.58
N LEU A 547 -1.12 -12.64 -30.11
CA LEU A 547 -0.72 -14.05 -30.01
C LEU A 547 0.67 -14.26 -30.63
N THR A 548 1.61 -14.78 -29.84
CA THR A 548 2.98 -15.08 -30.27
C THR A 548 3.18 -16.57 -30.49
N GLN A 549 2.67 -17.41 -29.59
CA GLN A 549 2.77 -18.88 -29.72
C GLN A 549 1.49 -19.52 -29.16
N GLU A 550 1.14 -20.71 -29.65
CA GLU A 550 -0.01 -21.49 -29.22
C GLU A 550 0.29 -23.00 -29.25
N TRP A 551 -0.14 -23.68 -28.20
CA TRP A 551 -0.07 -25.15 -28.08
C TRP A 551 -1.47 -25.71 -27.88
N ALA A 552 -1.83 -26.68 -28.72
CA ALA A 552 -3.09 -27.41 -28.59
C ALA A 552 -2.93 -28.62 -27.66
N ASN A 553 -4.06 -29.18 -27.18
CA ASN A 553 -4.10 -30.30 -26.24
C ASN A 553 -3.07 -31.41 -26.46
N HIS A 554 -2.91 -31.87 -27.69
CA HIS A 554 -1.97 -32.97 -28.00
C HIS A 554 -0.49 -32.63 -27.75
N GLN A 555 -0.17 -31.36 -27.51
CA GLN A 555 1.15 -30.84 -27.21
C GLN A 555 1.31 -30.54 -25.71
N ILE A 556 0.18 -30.44 -24.96
CA ILE A 556 0.17 -30.09 -23.56
C ILE A 556 0.33 -31.36 -22.72
N GLN A 557 1.36 -31.37 -21.89
CA GLN A 557 1.67 -32.47 -20.97
C GLN A 557 1.71 -31.92 -19.55
N ASN A 558 1.53 -32.76 -18.53
CA ASN A 558 1.58 -32.38 -17.13
C ASN A 558 2.89 -31.66 -16.74
N ARG A 559 3.95 -31.95 -17.44
CA ARG A 559 5.23 -31.25 -17.40
C ARG A 559 5.71 -31.06 -18.82
N MET A 560 5.94 -29.80 -19.21
CA MET A 560 6.43 -29.48 -20.53
C MET A 560 7.38 -28.30 -20.50
N SER A 561 8.23 -28.19 -21.49
CA SER A 561 9.06 -27.01 -21.71
C SER A 561 8.66 -26.35 -23.01
N ILE A 562 8.60 -25.02 -23.00
CA ILE A 562 8.37 -24.22 -24.19
C ILE A 562 9.60 -23.35 -24.49
N SER A 563 9.95 -23.24 -25.77
CA SER A 563 11.05 -22.39 -26.20
C SER A 563 10.54 -20.97 -26.42
N LEU A 564 11.26 -20.01 -25.83
CA LEU A 564 11.02 -18.58 -26.01
C LEU A 564 12.05 -17.94 -26.95
N ASN A 565 12.87 -18.75 -27.58
CA ASN A 565 13.90 -18.29 -28.51
C ASN A 565 13.29 -17.46 -29.64
N GLY A 566 13.85 -16.28 -29.86
CA GLY A 566 13.38 -15.32 -30.87
C GLY A 566 12.30 -14.37 -30.45
N LEU A 567 11.84 -14.45 -29.18
CA LEU A 567 11.00 -13.41 -28.59
C LEU A 567 11.85 -12.20 -28.20
N ALA A 568 11.25 -11.04 -28.26
CA ALA A 568 11.87 -9.82 -27.75
C ALA A 568 11.90 -9.84 -26.21
N ILE A 569 12.90 -9.20 -25.63
CA ILE A 569 12.93 -8.94 -24.19
C ILE A 569 11.68 -8.14 -23.83
N GLY A 570 10.99 -8.56 -22.78
CA GLY A 570 9.76 -7.89 -22.34
C GLY A 570 8.79 -8.84 -21.62
N ASN A 571 7.62 -8.28 -21.32
CA ASN A 571 6.54 -8.98 -20.63
C ASN A 571 5.58 -9.65 -21.62
N TYR A 572 5.13 -10.83 -21.24
CA TYR A 572 4.18 -11.66 -21.98
C TYR A 572 3.14 -12.23 -21.03
N THR A 573 2.01 -12.67 -21.55
CA THR A 573 1.01 -13.45 -20.79
C THR A 573 0.93 -14.87 -21.35
N LEU A 574 1.04 -15.86 -20.48
CA LEU A 574 0.83 -17.27 -20.79
C LEU A 574 -0.53 -17.70 -20.25
N THR A 575 -1.48 -17.94 -21.15
CA THR A 575 -2.87 -18.29 -20.79
C THR A 575 -3.15 -19.75 -21.14
N PHE A 576 -3.54 -20.51 -20.13
CA PHE A 576 -4.09 -21.86 -20.30
C PHE A 576 -5.62 -21.80 -20.23
N THR A 577 -6.29 -22.48 -21.17
CA THR A 577 -7.75 -22.59 -21.19
C THR A 577 -8.13 -24.05 -21.41
N ASP A 578 -9.01 -24.59 -20.57
CA ASP A 578 -9.55 -25.92 -20.69
C ASP A 578 -11.00 -26.01 -20.19
N ASP A 579 -11.89 -26.45 -21.08
CA ASP A 579 -13.33 -26.67 -20.83
C ASP A 579 -14.03 -25.54 -20.04
N GLY A 580 -13.71 -24.28 -20.39
CA GLY A 580 -14.29 -23.06 -19.78
C GLY A 580 -13.53 -22.55 -18.55
N THR A 581 -12.51 -23.25 -18.09
CA THR A 581 -11.57 -22.76 -17.06
C THR A 581 -10.40 -22.08 -17.75
N THR A 582 -9.98 -20.93 -17.26
CA THR A 582 -8.83 -20.18 -17.78
C THR A 582 -7.91 -19.83 -16.64
N ASP A 583 -6.62 -20.01 -16.82
CA ASP A 583 -5.57 -19.64 -15.90
C ASP A 583 -4.45 -18.92 -16.65
N THR A 584 -3.95 -17.80 -16.13
CA THR A 584 -3.01 -16.91 -16.82
C THR A 584 -1.81 -16.60 -15.95
N ARG A 585 -0.61 -16.56 -16.56
CA ARG A 585 0.66 -16.18 -15.93
C ARG A 585 1.35 -15.10 -16.71
N LYS A 586 1.95 -14.15 -16.02
CA LYS A 586 2.91 -13.23 -16.60
C LYS A 586 4.24 -13.93 -16.79
N ILE A 587 4.85 -13.76 -17.94
CA ILE A 587 6.17 -14.27 -18.28
C ILE A 587 7.08 -13.11 -18.64
N VAL A 588 8.23 -13.05 -18.00
CA VAL A 588 9.27 -12.05 -18.28
C VAL A 588 10.38 -12.69 -19.08
N VAL A 589 10.57 -12.24 -20.32
CA VAL A 589 11.71 -12.64 -21.15
C VAL A 589 12.84 -11.64 -20.91
N SER A 590 13.96 -12.13 -20.40
CA SER A 590 15.14 -11.35 -20.07
C SER A 590 16.37 -11.76 -20.90
N ASP A 591 17.48 -11.03 -20.75
CA ASP A 591 18.75 -11.34 -21.41
C ASP A 591 19.43 -12.63 -20.91
#